data_325c4cfdbfe5c3c5f1598dd03a75ca52
#
_entry.id   325c4cfdbfe5c3c5f1598dd03a75ca52
#
_cell.length_a   1.000
_cell.length_b   1.000
_cell.length_c   1.000
_cell.angle_alpha   90.00
_cell.angle_beta   90.00
_cell.angle_gamma   90.00
#
_symmetry.space_group_name_H-M   'P 1'
#
loop_
_entity.id
_entity.type
_entity.pdbx_description
1 polymer ?
#
loop_
_entity_poly.entity_id
_entity_poly.type
_entity_poly.pdbx_seq_one_letter_code
_entity_poly.pdbx_strand_id
1 'polypeptide(L)'
;MLFRSVTPKEHLGLPNEKDVKDGIIAYKISAHAADIARGRPGARDRDDALSYARYKFDWEKQFALSLDPETARSMHDETLPDDYYKEAKFCSMCGPKFCSMNVTQVAEAIGGMDQAEREQRFVQLLAKVEK
;
A
#
# COMPACT_ATOMS: atom_id res chain seq x y z
N MET A 1 -10.61 -12.43 24.35
CA MET A 1 -11.56 -11.31 24.56
C MET A 1 -12.67 -11.46 23.55
N LEU A 2 -13.89 -11.75 23.99
CA LEU A 2 -15.05 -11.84 23.10
C LEU A 2 -15.54 -10.42 22.85
N PHE A 3 -15.32 -9.90 21.66
CA PHE A 3 -15.93 -8.66 21.22
C PHE A 3 -17.43 -8.94 21.00
N ARG A 4 -18.28 -8.32 21.80
CA ARG A 4 -19.73 -8.43 21.67
C ARG A 4 -20.32 -7.49 20.63
N SER A 5 -19.58 -6.43 20.28
CA SER A 5 -20.05 -5.38 19.38
C SER A 5 -19.73 -5.72 17.94
N VAL A 6 -20.73 -5.76 17.09
CA VAL A 6 -20.59 -6.09 15.66
C VAL A 6 -20.31 -4.84 14.83
N THR A 7 -20.75 -3.67 15.30
CA THR A 7 -20.61 -2.39 14.61
C THR A 7 -20.28 -1.25 15.57
N PRO A 8 -19.73 -0.13 15.06
CA PRO A 8 -19.54 1.09 15.88
C PRO A 8 -20.83 1.67 16.44
N LYS A 9 -21.98 1.33 15.85
CA LYS A 9 -23.32 1.81 16.29
C LYS A 9 -23.99 0.92 17.32
N GLU A 10 -23.38 -0.16 17.77
CA GLU A 10 -24.01 -1.05 18.75
C GLU A 10 -24.38 -0.29 20.03
N HIS A 11 -25.63 -0.46 20.46
CA HIS A 11 -26.26 0.29 21.57
C HIS A 11 -26.45 1.80 21.33
N LEU A 12 -26.13 2.34 20.16
CA LEU A 12 -26.31 3.75 19.79
C LEU A 12 -27.41 3.94 18.73
N GLY A 13 -27.59 2.98 17.83
CA GLY A 13 -28.58 3.07 16.76
C GLY A 13 -28.60 1.84 15.87
N LEU A 14 -29.46 1.83 14.84
CA LEU A 14 -29.52 0.76 13.87
C LEU A 14 -28.35 0.87 12.88
N PRO A 15 -27.52 -0.18 12.75
CA PRO A 15 -26.42 -0.20 11.78
C PRO A 15 -26.95 -0.35 10.35
N ASN A 16 -26.32 0.35 9.42
CA ASN A 16 -26.46 0.11 8.00
C ASN A 16 -25.37 -0.86 7.49
N GLU A 17 -25.41 -1.18 6.20
CA GLU A 17 -24.42 -2.09 5.59
C GLU A 17 -22.97 -1.61 5.74
N LYS A 18 -22.74 -0.30 5.58
CA LYS A 18 -21.41 0.29 5.76
C LYS A 18 -20.92 0.14 7.21
N ASP A 19 -21.77 0.36 8.20
CA ASP A 19 -21.41 0.19 9.61
C ASP A 19 -21.00 -1.25 9.91
N VAL A 20 -21.70 -2.25 9.31
CA VAL A 20 -21.35 -3.67 9.43
C VAL A 20 -20.01 -3.97 8.79
N LYS A 21 -19.76 -3.47 7.56
CA LYS A 21 -18.48 -3.62 6.87
C LYS A 21 -17.33 -3.04 7.68
N ASP A 22 -17.48 -1.80 8.16
CA ASP A 22 -16.47 -1.11 8.98
C ASP A 22 -16.16 -1.90 10.27
N GLY A 23 -17.18 -2.45 10.92
CA GLY A 23 -17.03 -3.32 12.09
C GLY A 23 -16.23 -4.59 11.78
N ILE A 24 -16.53 -5.28 10.69
CA ILE A 24 -15.82 -6.49 10.26
C ILE A 24 -14.35 -6.17 9.95
N ILE A 25 -14.07 -5.07 9.28
CA ILE A 25 -12.69 -4.64 8.98
C ILE A 25 -11.93 -4.33 10.27
N ALA A 26 -12.54 -3.62 11.22
CA ALA A 26 -11.93 -3.35 12.51
C ALA A 26 -11.58 -4.65 13.27
N TYR A 27 -12.44 -5.66 13.22
CA TYR A 27 -12.15 -6.98 13.80
C TYR A 27 -11.03 -7.71 13.10
N LYS A 28 -10.97 -7.68 11.77
CA LYS A 28 -9.86 -8.27 11.01
C LYS A 28 -8.53 -7.64 11.41
N ILE A 29 -8.47 -6.31 11.55
CA ILE A 29 -7.27 -5.58 11.99
C ILE A 29 -6.88 -6.03 13.40
N SER A 30 -7.82 -6.06 14.34
CA SER A 30 -7.57 -6.44 15.73
C SER A 30 -7.12 -7.89 15.87
N ALA A 31 -7.75 -8.80 15.14
CA ALA A 31 -7.39 -10.23 15.14
C ALA A 31 -5.99 -10.45 14.55
N HIS A 32 -5.68 -9.76 13.45
CA HIS A 32 -4.37 -9.82 12.81
C HIS A 32 -3.26 -9.30 13.74
N ALA A 33 -3.47 -8.14 14.36
CA ALA A 33 -2.53 -7.60 15.34
C ALA A 33 -2.30 -8.54 16.53
N ALA A 34 -3.36 -9.18 17.03
CA ALA A 34 -3.27 -10.16 18.11
C ALA A 34 -2.50 -11.43 17.69
N ASP A 35 -2.69 -11.91 16.48
CA ASP A 35 -1.96 -13.08 15.96
C ASP A 35 -0.46 -12.79 15.80
N ILE A 36 -0.10 -11.59 15.33
CA ILE A 36 1.30 -11.14 15.28
C ILE A 36 1.89 -11.05 16.68
N ALA A 37 1.19 -10.39 17.61
CA ALA A 37 1.65 -10.20 18.98
C ALA A 37 1.87 -11.54 19.73
N ARG A 38 1.09 -12.56 19.40
CA ARG A 38 1.20 -13.92 19.95
C ARG A 38 2.28 -14.77 19.28
N GLY A 39 2.93 -14.27 18.23
CA GLY A 39 3.92 -15.02 17.46
C GLY A 39 3.31 -16.23 16.71
N ARG A 40 2.04 -16.14 16.27
CA ARG A 40 1.41 -17.23 15.53
C ARG A 40 2.17 -17.51 14.23
N PRO A 41 2.55 -18.77 13.95
CA PRO A 41 3.21 -19.12 12.70
C PRO A 41 2.39 -18.66 11.48
N GLY A 42 3.05 -18.01 10.51
CA GLY A 42 2.41 -17.50 9.30
C GLY A 42 1.60 -16.20 9.46
N ALA A 43 1.54 -15.63 10.68
CA ALA A 43 0.76 -14.40 10.90
C ALA A 43 1.24 -13.22 10.05
N ARG A 44 2.54 -13.16 9.72
CA ARG A 44 3.16 -12.10 8.92
C ARG A 44 3.20 -12.35 7.42
N ASP A 45 2.89 -13.55 6.97
CA ASP A 45 3.07 -13.94 5.56
C ASP A 45 2.35 -12.99 4.59
N ARG A 46 1.13 -12.58 4.94
CA ARG A 46 0.39 -11.61 4.15
C ARG A 46 1.03 -10.22 4.16
N ASP A 47 1.55 -9.76 5.30
CA ASP A 47 2.18 -8.45 5.43
C ASP A 47 3.49 -8.38 4.66
N ASP A 48 4.26 -9.45 4.70
CA ASP A 48 5.50 -9.58 3.94
C ASP A 48 5.20 -9.61 2.43
N ALA A 49 4.16 -10.34 2.00
CA ALA A 49 3.70 -10.34 0.62
C ALA A 49 3.18 -8.97 0.15
N LEU A 50 2.41 -8.27 1.00
CA LEU A 50 1.93 -6.92 0.72
C LEU A 50 3.09 -5.91 0.62
N SER A 51 4.06 -6.01 1.52
CA SER A 51 5.26 -5.16 1.51
C SER A 51 6.07 -5.37 0.24
N TYR A 52 6.21 -6.60 -0.21
CA TYR A 52 6.87 -6.91 -1.47
C TYR A 52 6.10 -6.39 -2.69
N ALA A 53 4.77 -6.53 -2.71
CA ALA A 53 3.92 -5.97 -3.75
C ALA A 53 4.05 -4.43 -3.82
N ARG A 54 4.11 -3.74 -2.66
CA ARG A 54 4.39 -2.29 -2.60
C ARG A 54 5.76 -1.94 -3.16
N TYR A 55 6.79 -2.68 -2.80
CA TYR A 55 8.13 -2.45 -3.33
C TYR A 55 8.18 -2.58 -4.85
N LYS A 56 7.41 -3.52 -5.43
CA LYS A 56 7.31 -3.72 -6.88
C LYS A 56 6.34 -2.78 -7.59
N PHE A 57 5.57 -1.97 -6.86
CA PHE A 57 4.44 -1.18 -7.40
C PHE A 57 3.38 -2.04 -8.09
N ASP A 58 3.20 -3.27 -7.62
CA ASP A 58 2.13 -4.16 -8.07
C ASP A 58 0.82 -3.79 -7.35
N TRP A 59 0.11 -2.82 -7.89
CA TRP A 59 -1.10 -2.25 -7.29
C TRP A 59 -2.20 -3.28 -7.12
N GLU A 60 -2.39 -4.15 -8.11
CA GLU A 60 -3.42 -5.18 -8.04
C GLU A 60 -3.21 -6.14 -6.87
N LYS A 61 -1.96 -6.58 -6.67
CA LYS A 61 -1.63 -7.40 -5.49
C LYS A 61 -1.74 -6.65 -4.19
N GLN A 62 -1.38 -5.36 -4.16
CA GLN A 62 -1.57 -4.54 -2.96
C GLN A 62 -3.03 -4.48 -2.56
N PHE A 63 -3.94 -4.26 -3.51
CA PHE A 63 -5.38 -4.24 -3.23
C PHE A 63 -5.86 -5.62 -2.78
N ALA A 64 -5.54 -6.68 -3.52
CA ALA A 64 -5.96 -8.05 -3.20
C ALA A 64 -5.50 -8.53 -1.82
N LEU A 65 -4.31 -8.09 -1.38
CA LEU A 65 -3.74 -8.45 -0.07
C LEU A 65 -4.18 -7.52 1.06
N SER A 66 -4.84 -6.41 0.78
CA SER A 66 -5.33 -5.49 1.80
C SER A 66 -6.48 -6.09 2.62
N LEU A 67 -6.76 -5.53 3.79
CA LEU A 67 -7.88 -5.97 4.63
C LEU A 67 -9.24 -5.57 4.05
N ASP A 68 -9.29 -4.49 3.29
CA ASP A 68 -10.43 -4.00 2.53
C ASP A 68 -9.99 -3.62 1.11
N PRO A 69 -10.00 -4.57 0.17
CA PRO A 69 -9.53 -4.35 -1.20
C PRO A 69 -10.29 -3.26 -1.95
N GLU A 70 -11.60 -3.19 -1.76
CA GLU A 70 -12.47 -2.22 -2.44
C GLU A 70 -12.15 -0.80 -2.01
N THR A 71 -12.07 -0.57 -0.69
CA THR A 71 -11.72 0.74 -0.14
C THR A 71 -10.29 1.14 -0.49
N ALA A 72 -9.34 0.19 -0.47
CA ALA A 72 -7.96 0.45 -0.85
C ALA A 72 -7.85 0.91 -2.30
N ARG A 73 -8.54 0.25 -3.24
CA ARG A 73 -8.61 0.65 -4.65
C ARG A 73 -9.28 2.01 -4.80
N SER A 74 -10.42 2.21 -4.19
CA SER A 74 -11.17 3.48 -4.27
C SER A 74 -10.31 4.66 -3.82
N MET A 75 -9.63 4.54 -2.68
CA MET A 75 -8.75 5.60 -2.17
C MET A 75 -7.53 5.85 -3.07
N HIS A 76 -6.97 4.80 -3.68
CA HIS A 76 -5.85 4.96 -4.61
C HIS A 76 -6.29 5.71 -5.87
N ASP A 77 -7.44 5.36 -6.43
CA ASP A 77 -7.93 5.88 -7.71
C ASP A 77 -8.57 7.27 -7.59
N GLU A 78 -9.07 7.64 -6.40
CA GLU A 78 -9.81 8.87 -6.14
C GLU A 78 -9.06 10.14 -6.57
N THR A 79 -7.75 10.17 -6.41
CA THR A 79 -6.91 11.35 -6.65
C THR A 79 -6.04 11.25 -7.90
N LEU A 80 -6.22 10.20 -8.69
CA LEU A 80 -5.45 9.95 -9.91
C LEU A 80 -6.34 10.20 -11.14
N PRO A 81 -6.10 11.27 -11.93
CA PRO A 81 -7.02 11.72 -12.96
C PRO A 81 -7.14 10.79 -14.17
N ASP A 82 -6.11 10.01 -14.46
CA ASP A 82 -6.03 9.15 -15.65
C ASP A 82 -5.60 7.72 -15.29
N ASP A 83 -6.03 6.75 -16.07
CA ASP A 83 -5.67 5.33 -15.89
C ASP A 83 -4.15 5.09 -15.94
N TYR A 84 -3.41 5.90 -16.71
CA TYR A 84 -1.95 5.85 -16.74
C TYR A 84 -1.31 6.03 -15.36
N TYR A 85 -1.86 6.91 -14.53
CA TYR A 85 -1.32 7.17 -13.19
C TYR A 85 -1.66 6.06 -12.19
N LYS A 86 -2.71 5.28 -12.44
CA LYS A 86 -3.11 4.16 -11.58
C LYS A 86 -2.10 3.02 -11.57
N GLU A 87 -1.32 2.88 -12.66
CA GLU A 87 -0.24 1.89 -12.79
C GLU A 87 1.16 2.48 -12.54
N ALA A 88 1.23 3.77 -12.21
CA ALA A 88 2.50 4.46 -12.04
C ALA A 88 3.30 3.98 -10.81
N LYS A 89 4.62 4.16 -10.87
CA LYS A 89 5.55 3.82 -9.76
C LYS A 89 5.57 4.91 -8.68
N PHE A 90 4.41 5.42 -8.33
CA PHE A 90 4.17 6.37 -7.23
C PHE A 90 2.67 6.41 -6.92
N CYS A 91 2.29 6.95 -5.78
CA CYS A 91 0.90 7.29 -5.46
C CYS A 91 0.75 8.81 -5.32
N SER A 92 -0.49 9.29 -5.28
CA SER A 92 -0.82 10.72 -5.16
C SER A 92 -0.20 11.40 -3.93
N MET A 93 0.06 10.66 -2.85
CA MET A 93 0.63 11.19 -1.61
C MET A 93 2.06 11.74 -1.80
N CYS A 94 2.94 10.98 -2.46
CA CYS A 94 4.35 11.38 -2.65
C CYS A 94 4.61 11.96 -4.05
N GLY A 95 3.79 11.60 -5.03
CA GLY A 95 4.03 11.94 -6.43
C GLY A 95 5.28 11.28 -7.01
N PRO A 96 5.63 11.61 -8.25
CA PRO A 96 6.72 10.94 -8.97
C PRO A 96 8.12 11.26 -8.43
N LYS A 97 8.31 12.41 -7.77
CA LYS A 97 9.61 12.90 -7.36
C LYS A 97 10.03 12.48 -5.95
N PHE A 98 9.07 12.24 -5.06
CA PHE A 98 9.34 12.04 -3.63
C PHE A 98 8.97 10.65 -3.12
N CYS A 99 8.64 9.71 -4.00
CA CYS A 99 8.34 8.34 -3.60
C CYS A 99 9.61 7.62 -3.15
N SER A 100 9.74 7.34 -1.86
CA SER A 100 10.91 6.66 -1.28
C SER A 100 11.17 5.29 -1.90
N MET A 101 10.12 4.52 -2.23
CA MET A 101 10.26 3.23 -2.90
C MET A 101 10.86 3.37 -4.31
N ASN A 102 10.44 4.39 -5.06
CA ASN A 102 11.00 4.67 -6.38
C ASN A 102 12.45 5.10 -6.28
N VAL A 103 12.78 5.97 -5.31
CA VAL A 103 14.16 6.40 -5.04
C VAL A 103 15.05 5.21 -4.68
N THR A 104 14.57 4.28 -3.85
CA THR A 104 15.30 3.06 -3.49
C THR A 104 15.59 2.20 -4.72
N GLN A 105 14.61 1.95 -5.58
CA GLN A 105 14.80 1.17 -6.80
C GLN A 105 15.81 1.83 -7.77
N VAL A 106 15.77 3.15 -7.88
CA VAL A 106 16.75 3.91 -8.67
C VAL A 106 18.15 3.79 -8.06
N ALA A 107 18.28 3.93 -6.75
CA ALA A 107 19.56 3.81 -6.05
C ALA A 107 20.17 2.41 -6.19
N GLU A 108 19.37 1.35 -6.09
CA GLU A 108 19.79 -0.03 -6.29
C GLU A 108 20.27 -0.28 -7.73
N ALA A 109 19.52 0.25 -8.71
CA ALA A 109 19.89 0.14 -10.13
C ALA A 109 21.23 0.85 -10.40
N ILE A 110 21.45 2.04 -9.82
CA ILE A 110 22.70 2.79 -9.95
C ILE A 110 23.84 2.10 -9.20
N GLY A 111 23.55 1.49 -8.04
CA GLY A 111 24.55 0.82 -7.22
C GLY A 111 25.26 -0.36 -7.91
N GLY A 112 24.58 -1.02 -8.85
CA GLY A 112 25.16 -2.10 -9.67
C GLY A 112 25.93 -1.65 -10.92
N MET A 113 25.96 -0.34 -11.23
CA MET A 113 26.59 0.21 -12.43
C MET A 113 28.03 0.64 -12.15
N ASP A 114 28.87 0.68 -13.20
CA ASP A 114 30.18 1.33 -13.11
C ASP A 114 30.05 2.88 -13.00
N GLN A 115 31.18 3.57 -12.81
CA GLN A 115 31.13 5.03 -12.60
C GLN A 115 30.64 5.81 -13.83
N ALA A 116 31.03 5.40 -15.03
CA ALA A 116 30.61 6.05 -16.26
C ALA A 116 29.13 5.84 -16.56
N GLU A 117 28.64 4.63 -16.34
CA GLU A 117 27.21 4.30 -16.46
C GLU A 117 26.37 5.08 -15.44
N ARG A 118 26.85 5.27 -14.20
CA ARG A 118 26.17 6.06 -13.16
C ARG A 118 26.03 7.51 -13.60
N GLU A 119 27.10 8.12 -14.12
CA GLU A 119 27.07 9.51 -14.55
C GLU A 119 26.08 9.73 -15.72
N GLN A 120 26.10 8.85 -16.72
CA GLN A 120 25.16 8.89 -17.83
C GLN A 120 23.71 8.73 -17.36
N ARG A 121 23.47 7.80 -16.46
CA ARG A 121 22.13 7.56 -15.92
C ARG A 121 21.63 8.72 -15.08
N PHE A 122 22.50 9.35 -14.31
CA PHE A 122 22.18 10.53 -13.50
C PHE A 122 21.77 11.71 -14.38
N VAL A 123 22.50 11.97 -15.47
CA VAL A 123 22.15 13.01 -16.46
C VAL A 123 20.78 12.74 -17.10
N GLN A 124 20.49 11.49 -17.47
CA GLN A 124 19.19 11.11 -18.03
C GLN A 124 18.03 11.31 -17.02
N LEU A 125 18.27 11.05 -15.74
CA LEU A 125 17.27 11.24 -14.69
C LEU A 125 17.00 12.73 -14.43
N LEU A 126 18.04 13.57 -14.41
CA LEU A 126 17.89 15.02 -14.29
C LEU A 126 17.08 15.60 -15.45
N ALA A 127 17.37 15.22 -16.69
CA ALA A 127 16.63 15.67 -17.86
C ALA A 127 15.15 15.28 -17.88
N LYS A 128 14.75 14.21 -17.15
CA LYS A 128 13.36 13.81 -16.98
C LYS A 128 12.62 14.58 -15.89
N VAL A 129 13.36 15.14 -14.93
CA VAL A 129 12.79 15.90 -13.79
C VAL A 129 12.52 17.34 -14.18
N GLU A 130 13.21 17.85 -15.20
CA GLU A 130 13.07 19.24 -15.71
C GLU A 130 11.93 19.41 -16.73
N LYS A 131 11.27 18.32 -17.16
CA LYS A 131 10.06 18.32 -17.98
C LYS A 131 8.82 18.08 -17.15
#